data_5a3abc2281917490a0c33e57513d80a6
#
_entry.id   5a3abc2281917490a0c33e57513d80a6
#
_cell.length_a   1.000
_cell.length_b   1.000
_cell.length_c   1.000
_cell.angle_alpha   90.00
_cell.angle_beta   90.00
_cell.angle_gamma   90.00
#
_symmetry.space_group_name_H-M   'P 1'
#
loop_
_entity.id
_entity.type
_entity.pdbx_description
1 polymer ?
#
loop_
_entity_poly.entity_id
_entity_poly.type
_entity_poly.pdbx_seq_one_letter_code
_entity_poly.pdbx_strand_id
1 'polypeptide(L)'
;MMDLSGARQGLLRGFRGLVAGAMARDLRAFVVPGEDVANALGLDLDAAGLIRAVTPRHANVLLIAGPLPTALADAASVVWAQMPRPRCILALGEADLGPLPTADVMAEMSQAGLISGLEDLRKLLCNGAFAPDIAEFD
;
A
#
# COMPACT_ATOMS: atom_id res chain seq x y z
N MET A 1 11.92 -21.07 34.30
CA MET A 1 10.48 -21.08 34.01
C MET A 1 10.28 -20.49 32.59
N MET A 2 9.59 -21.25 31.77
CA MET A 2 9.39 -20.81 30.37
C MET A 2 8.37 -19.69 30.33
N ASP A 3 8.73 -18.59 29.68
CA ASP A 3 7.84 -17.45 29.51
C ASP A 3 6.89 -17.72 28.34
N LEU A 4 5.63 -18.03 28.65
CA LEU A 4 4.60 -18.29 27.65
C LEU A 4 4.30 -17.04 26.81
N SER A 5 4.46 -15.84 27.37
CA SER A 5 4.29 -14.58 26.63
C SER A 5 5.34 -14.43 25.53
N GLY A 6 6.59 -14.80 25.80
CA GLY A 6 7.66 -14.76 24.83
C GLY A 6 7.43 -15.71 23.66
N ALA A 7 6.98 -16.94 23.94
CA ALA A 7 6.65 -17.93 22.91
C ALA A 7 5.48 -17.45 22.03
N ARG A 8 4.46 -16.87 22.66
CA ARG A 8 3.30 -16.33 21.94
C ARG A 8 3.68 -15.16 21.04
N GLN A 9 4.53 -14.25 21.53
CA GLN A 9 5.05 -13.15 20.74
C GLN A 9 5.89 -13.63 19.55
N GLY A 10 6.66 -14.69 19.72
CA GLY A 10 7.44 -15.30 18.65
C GLY A 10 6.56 -15.84 17.54
N LEU A 11 5.45 -16.50 17.88
CA LEU A 11 4.48 -17.01 16.90
C LEU A 11 3.82 -15.86 16.13
N LEU A 12 3.41 -14.79 16.84
CA LEU A 12 2.80 -13.63 16.20
C LEU A 12 3.77 -12.94 15.24
N ARG A 13 5.04 -12.81 15.62
CA ARG A 13 6.06 -12.23 14.74
C ARG A 13 6.25 -13.08 13.50
N GLY A 14 6.32 -14.40 13.62
CA GLY A 14 6.45 -15.32 12.50
C GLY A 14 5.26 -15.19 11.54
N PHE A 15 4.06 -15.14 12.11
CA PHE A 15 2.83 -14.96 11.33
C PHE A 15 2.82 -13.61 10.60
N ARG A 16 3.16 -12.51 11.29
CA ARG A 16 3.23 -11.19 10.68
C ARG A 16 4.27 -11.13 9.57
N GLY A 17 5.45 -11.72 9.80
CA GLY A 17 6.49 -11.78 8.79
C GLY A 17 6.06 -12.57 7.55
N LEU A 18 5.34 -13.68 7.75
CA LEU A 18 4.82 -14.48 6.66
C LEU A 18 3.78 -13.69 5.83
N VAL A 19 2.86 -13.02 6.48
CA VAL A 19 1.83 -12.19 5.82
C VAL A 19 2.49 -11.02 5.08
N ALA A 20 3.42 -10.32 5.72
CA ALA A 20 4.13 -9.21 5.13
C ALA A 20 4.96 -9.66 3.91
N GLY A 21 5.63 -10.82 4.00
CA GLY A 21 6.40 -11.37 2.89
C GLY A 21 5.52 -11.74 1.70
N ALA A 22 4.35 -12.35 1.95
CA ALA A 22 3.39 -12.69 0.92
C ALA A 22 2.85 -11.42 0.24
N MET A 23 2.52 -10.39 1.04
CA MET A 23 2.04 -9.11 0.55
C MET A 23 3.10 -8.39 -0.29
N ALA A 24 4.36 -8.43 0.14
CA ALA A 24 5.46 -7.80 -0.59
C ALA A 24 5.69 -8.43 -1.97
N ARG A 25 5.37 -9.71 -2.13
CA ARG A 25 5.49 -10.39 -3.42
C ARG A 25 4.34 -10.07 -4.37
N ASP A 26 3.12 -9.95 -3.82
CA ASP A 26 1.90 -9.78 -4.60
C ASP A 26 1.24 -8.45 -4.26
N LEU A 27 1.88 -7.35 -4.65
CA LEU A 27 1.30 -6.03 -4.47
C LEU A 27 0.18 -5.80 -5.48
N ARG A 28 -1.02 -5.61 -4.97
CA ARG A 28 -2.22 -5.35 -5.76
C ARG A 28 -2.66 -3.93 -5.54
N ALA A 29 -2.64 -3.14 -6.61
CA ALA A 29 -2.89 -1.72 -6.53
C ALA A 29 -4.26 -1.35 -7.07
N PHE A 30 -4.94 -0.50 -6.32
CA PHE A 30 -6.07 0.26 -6.81
C PHE A 30 -5.58 1.68 -7.11
N VAL A 31 -5.77 2.15 -8.34
CA VAL A 31 -5.17 3.39 -8.81
C VAL A 31 -6.17 4.54 -8.75
N VAL A 32 -5.75 5.65 -8.16
CA VAL A 32 -6.54 6.88 -8.08
C VAL A 32 -5.78 8.01 -8.76
N PRO A 33 -6.39 8.78 -9.60
CA PRO A 33 -7.81 8.84 -9.96
C PRO A 33 -8.27 7.72 -10.91
N GLY A 34 -7.36 6.99 -11.53
CA GLY A 34 -7.70 5.86 -12.38
C GLY A 34 -6.52 5.41 -13.22
N GLU A 35 -6.63 4.19 -13.77
CA GLU A 35 -5.58 3.61 -14.61
C GLU A 35 -5.33 4.41 -15.88
N ASP A 36 -6.39 4.99 -16.46
CA ASP A 36 -6.29 5.81 -17.67
C ASP A 36 -5.40 7.03 -17.42
N VAL A 37 -5.55 7.66 -16.26
CA VAL A 37 -4.73 8.80 -15.88
C VAL A 37 -3.28 8.38 -15.66
N ALA A 38 -3.06 7.25 -15.00
CA ALA A 38 -1.72 6.72 -14.80
C ALA A 38 -1.03 6.45 -16.14
N ASN A 39 -1.72 5.82 -17.07
CA ASN A 39 -1.19 5.56 -18.42
C ASN A 39 -0.87 6.86 -19.16
N ALA A 40 -1.74 7.86 -19.06
CA ALA A 40 -1.53 9.17 -19.69
C ALA A 40 -0.31 9.89 -19.10
N LEU A 41 0.03 9.62 -17.83
CA LEU A 41 1.21 10.19 -17.16
C LEU A 41 2.48 9.37 -17.42
N GLY A 42 2.42 8.34 -18.25
CA GLY A 42 3.58 7.55 -18.62
C GLY A 42 3.90 6.41 -17.65
N LEU A 43 2.96 6.03 -16.80
CA LEU A 43 3.15 4.94 -15.84
C LEU A 43 2.72 3.62 -16.46
N ASP A 44 3.60 2.62 -16.35
CA ASP A 44 3.33 1.25 -16.75
C ASP A 44 3.33 0.38 -15.50
N LEU A 45 2.14 0.04 -15.02
CA LEU A 45 1.96 -0.70 -13.77
C LEU A 45 2.45 -2.13 -13.90
N ASP A 46 2.20 -2.77 -15.04
CA ASP A 46 2.61 -4.14 -15.29
C ASP A 46 4.15 -4.26 -15.31
N ALA A 47 4.82 -3.31 -15.97
CA ALA A 47 6.28 -3.27 -16.01
C ALA A 47 6.89 -3.04 -14.61
N ALA A 48 6.16 -2.38 -13.72
CA ALA A 48 6.60 -2.16 -12.35
C ALA A 48 6.35 -3.37 -11.45
N GLY A 49 5.68 -4.39 -11.95
CA GLY A 49 5.38 -5.61 -11.19
C GLY A 49 4.16 -5.49 -10.29
N LEU A 50 3.27 -4.54 -10.56
CA LEU A 50 2.01 -4.41 -9.84
C LEU A 50 0.92 -5.24 -10.47
N ILE A 51 0.10 -5.85 -9.62
CA ILE A 51 -1.14 -6.49 -10.02
C ILE A 51 -2.25 -5.45 -9.89
N ARG A 52 -3.02 -5.22 -10.94
CA ARG A 52 -4.10 -4.25 -10.90
C ARG A 52 -5.33 -4.85 -10.24
N ALA A 53 -5.85 -4.16 -9.22
CA ALA A 53 -7.07 -4.56 -8.54
C ALA A 53 -8.26 -3.85 -9.18
N VAL A 54 -9.27 -4.61 -9.56
CA VAL A 54 -10.50 -4.07 -10.16
C VAL A 54 -11.37 -3.40 -9.10
N THR A 55 -11.33 -3.94 -7.88
CA THR A 55 -12.12 -3.41 -6.76
C THR A 55 -11.22 -3.14 -5.56
N PRO A 56 -11.61 -2.18 -4.67
CA PRO A 56 -10.83 -1.92 -3.46
C PRO A 56 -10.65 -3.14 -2.56
N ARG A 57 -11.62 -4.05 -2.55
CA ARG A 57 -11.56 -5.26 -1.70
C ARG A 57 -10.43 -6.21 -2.07
N HIS A 58 -9.91 -6.12 -3.28
CA HIS A 58 -8.84 -6.97 -3.77
C HIS A 58 -7.48 -6.24 -3.80
N ALA A 59 -7.43 -5.00 -3.29
CA ALA A 59 -6.22 -4.21 -3.28
C ALA A 59 -5.58 -4.18 -1.89
N ASN A 60 -4.26 -4.11 -1.86
CA ASN A 60 -3.49 -3.87 -0.65
C ASN A 60 -2.66 -2.58 -0.74
N VAL A 61 -2.56 -2.00 -1.93
CA VAL A 61 -1.88 -0.72 -2.17
C VAL A 61 -2.87 0.25 -2.78
N LEU A 62 -3.01 1.43 -2.19
CA LEU A 62 -3.67 2.56 -2.83
C LEU A 62 -2.60 3.39 -3.52
N LEU A 63 -2.57 3.34 -4.84
CA LEU A 63 -1.62 4.10 -5.64
C LEU A 63 -2.25 5.42 -6.06
N ILE A 64 -1.68 6.51 -5.59
CA ILE A 64 -2.15 7.86 -5.90
C ILE A 64 -1.24 8.46 -6.95
N ALA A 65 -1.77 8.67 -8.15
CA ALA A 65 -1.02 9.16 -9.30
C ALA A 65 -1.35 10.63 -9.54
N GLY A 66 -0.63 11.50 -8.84
CA GLY A 66 -0.74 12.93 -9.00
C GLY A 66 -1.60 13.62 -7.95
N PRO A 67 -1.81 14.93 -8.11
CA PRO A 67 -2.59 15.71 -7.14
C PRO A 67 -4.06 15.30 -7.15
N LEU A 68 -4.67 15.29 -5.97
CA LEU A 68 -6.10 14.97 -5.81
C LEU A 68 -6.89 16.23 -5.52
N PRO A 69 -7.78 16.66 -6.43
CA PRO A 69 -8.81 17.64 -6.09
C PRO A 69 -9.68 17.13 -4.94
N THR A 70 -10.29 18.05 -4.20
CA THR A 70 -11.06 17.71 -2.99
C THR A 70 -12.08 16.59 -3.23
N ALA A 71 -12.84 16.67 -4.33
CA ALA A 71 -13.85 15.66 -4.63
C ALA A 71 -13.24 14.27 -4.85
N LEU A 72 -12.08 14.20 -5.51
CA LEU A 72 -11.38 12.92 -5.73
C LEU A 72 -10.72 12.43 -4.44
N ALA A 73 -10.22 13.31 -3.60
CA ALA A 73 -9.67 12.94 -2.30
C ALA A 73 -10.74 12.32 -1.39
N ASP A 74 -11.94 12.88 -1.40
CA ASP A 74 -13.09 12.33 -0.65
C ASP A 74 -13.46 10.93 -1.17
N ALA A 75 -13.52 10.77 -2.49
CA ALA A 75 -13.78 9.45 -3.10
C ALA A 75 -12.67 8.46 -2.77
N ALA A 76 -11.43 8.88 -2.78
CA ALA A 76 -10.29 8.03 -2.43
C ALA A 76 -10.34 7.58 -0.97
N SER A 77 -10.83 8.42 -0.06
CA SER A 77 -10.99 8.04 1.35
C SER A 77 -12.04 6.92 1.52
N VAL A 78 -13.09 6.94 0.71
CA VAL A 78 -14.08 5.85 0.68
C VAL A 78 -13.45 4.56 0.18
N VAL A 79 -12.67 4.64 -0.89
CA VAL A 79 -11.90 3.48 -1.41
C VAL A 79 -10.98 2.91 -0.33
N TRP A 80 -10.23 3.78 0.35
CA TRP A 80 -9.33 3.38 1.42
C TRP A 80 -10.06 2.61 2.52
N ALA A 81 -11.23 3.10 2.92
CA ALA A 81 -12.03 2.46 3.96
C ALA A 81 -12.51 1.06 3.57
N GLN A 82 -12.62 0.77 2.26
CA GLN A 82 -13.05 -0.53 1.74
C GLN A 82 -11.91 -1.51 1.55
N MET A 83 -10.66 -1.06 1.60
CA MET A 83 -9.50 -1.93 1.40
C MET A 83 -9.26 -2.79 2.64
N PRO A 84 -8.99 -4.09 2.45
CA PRO A 84 -8.67 -4.97 3.58
C PRO A 84 -7.29 -4.64 4.16
N ARG A 85 -7.13 -4.87 5.46
CA ARG A 85 -5.84 -4.75 6.14
C ARG A 85 -5.04 -6.05 5.97
N PRO A 86 -3.71 -5.98 5.90
CA PRO A 86 -2.89 -4.75 5.88
C PRO A 86 -2.98 -4.02 4.55
N ARG A 87 -2.92 -2.70 4.62
CA ARG A 87 -3.03 -1.83 3.46
C ARG A 87 -2.03 -0.68 3.56
N CYS A 88 -1.64 -0.11 2.42
CA CYS A 88 -0.68 0.98 2.38
C CYS A 88 -0.99 1.95 1.25
N ILE A 89 -0.40 3.14 1.34
CA ILE A 89 -0.55 4.21 0.34
C ILE A 89 0.81 4.52 -0.25
N LEU A 90 0.89 4.46 -1.58
CA LEU A 90 2.01 4.99 -2.35
C LEU A 90 1.52 6.21 -3.12
N ALA A 91 2.08 7.37 -2.82
CA ALA A 91 1.74 8.61 -3.51
C ALA A 91 2.86 9.04 -4.45
N LEU A 92 2.50 9.36 -5.69
CA LEU A 92 3.43 9.86 -6.68
C LEU A 92 3.15 11.35 -6.91
N GLY A 93 4.15 12.19 -6.71
CA GLY A 93 4.04 13.63 -6.89
C GLY A 93 3.59 14.34 -5.64
N GLU A 94 2.36 14.89 -5.64
CA GLU A 94 1.84 15.68 -4.54
C GLU A 94 1.72 14.91 -3.22
N ALA A 95 2.01 15.61 -2.13
CA ALA A 95 1.98 15.03 -0.79
C ALA A 95 0.67 15.29 -0.04
N ASP A 96 -0.14 16.26 -0.47
CA ASP A 96 -1.40 16.58 0.21
C ASP A 96 -2.51 15.64 -0.26
N LEU A 97 -2.87 14.72 0.60
CA LEU A 97 -3.88 13.70 0.31
C LEU A 97 -5.26 14.04 0.91
N GLY A 98 -5.43 15.25 1.46
CA GLY A 98 -6.70 15.66 2.06
C GLY A 98 -7.12 14.75 3.21
N PRO A 99 -8.33 14.13 3.16
CA PRO A 99 -8.84 13.30 4.26
C PRO A 99 -8.16 11.95 4.40
N LEU A 100 -7.30 11.55 3.46
CA LEU A 100 -6.57 10.29 3.54
C LEU A 100 -5.47 10.36 4.60
N PRO A 101 -5.05 9.21 5.15
CA PRO A 101 -3.85 9.16 5.97
C PRO A 101 -2.61 9.62 5.21
N THR A 102 -1.55 9.95 5.93
CA THR A 102 -0.25 10.23 5.33
C THR A 102 0.22 9.03 4.53
N ALA A 103 0.78 9.27 3.35
CA ALA A 103 1.30 8.19 2.51
C ALA A 103 2.42 7.44 3.23
N ASP A 104 2.45 6.12 3.08
CA ASP A 104 3.53 5.29 3.62
C ASP A 104 4.82 5.52 2.84
N VAL A 105 4.71 5.71 1.53
CA VAL A 105 5.84 6.07 0.66
C VAL A 105 5.38 7.16 -0.29
N MET A 106 6.24 8.14 -0.50
CA MET A 106 6.09 9.17 -1.52
C MET A 106 7.25 9.09 -2.49
N ALA A 107 6.95 9.19 -3.78
CA ALA A 107 7.97 9.11 -4.82
C ALA A 107 7.66 10.10 -5.93
N GLU A 108 8.60 10.25 -6.84
CA GLU A 108 8.46 11.12 -8.00
C GLU A 108 7.38 10.59 -8.96
N MET A 109 6.64 11.50 -9.60
CA MET A 109 5.67 11.16 -10.63
C MET A 109 6.38 10.78 -11.93
N SER A 110 6.88 9.54 -11.97
CA SER A 110 7.58 8.98 -13.11
C SER A 110 7.59 7.46 -13.00
N GLN A 111 7.91 6.78 -14.08
CA GLN A 111 8.06 5.31 -14.05
C GLN A 111 9.18 4.91 -13.09
N ALA A 112 10.30 5.63 -13.09
CA ALA A 112 11.39 5.39 -12.15
C ALA A 112 10.96 5.61 -10.70
N GLY A 113 10.17 6.65 -10.44
CA GLY A 113 9.61 6.93 -9.12
C GLY A 113 8.64 5.84 -8.67
N LEU A 114 7.81 5.33 -9.57
CA LEU A 114 6.92 4.20 -9.28
C LEU A 114 7.71 2.97 -8.87
N ILE A 115 8.72 2.60 -9.63
CA ILE A 115 9.57 1.42 -9.34
C ILE A 115 10.30 1.59 -8.02
N SER A 116 10.92 2.75 -7.80
CA SER A 116 11.63 3.07 -6.56
C SER A 116 10.68 3.06 -5.36
N GLY A 117 9.50 3.65 -5.50
CA GLY A 117 8.49 3.68 -4.45
C GLY A 117 8.00 2.30 -4.07
N LEU A 118 7.82 1.42 -5.05
CA LEU A 118 7.42 0.03 -4.80
C LEU A 118 8.51 -0.75 -4.08
N GLU A 119 9.78 -0.52 -4.42
CA GLU A 119 10.89 -1.13 -3.69
C GLU A 119 10.89 -0.71 -2.23
N ASP A 120 10.66 0.58 -1.96
CA ASP A 120 10.57 1.11 -0.60
C ASP A 120 9.38 0.50 0.16
N LEU A 121 8.21 0.36 -0.49
CA LEU A 121 7.06 -0.32 0.09
C LEU A 121 7.38 -1.76 0.46
N ARG A 122 8.03 -2.49 -0.43
CA ARG A 122 8.42 -3.88 -0.18
C ARG A 122 9.35 -3.99 1.02
N LYS A 123 10.30 -3.06 1.15
CA LYS A 123 11.21 -3.01 2.30
C LYS A 123 10.44 -2.76 3.60
N LEU A 124 9.50 -1.80 3.59
CA LEU A 124 8.68 -1.52 4.76
C LEU A 124 7.83 -2.72 5.16
N LEU A 125 7.23 -3.41 4.20
CA LEU A 125 6.44 -4.61 4.45
C LEU A 125 7.29 -5.75 5.01
N CYS A 126 8.46 -5.98 4.43
CA CYS A 126 9.38 -7.02 4.89
C CYS A 126 9.92 -6.72 6.30
N ASN A 127 10.05 -5.44 6.66
CA ASN A 127 10.50 -5.02 7.98
C ASN A 127 9.39 -5.01 9.02
N GLY A 128 8.16 -5.36 8.64
CA GLY A 128 7.03 -5.40 9.56
C GLY A 128 6.48 -4.03 9.94
N ALA A 129 6.69 -3.00 9.11
CA ALA A 129 6.21 -1.64 9.38
C ALA A 129 4.68 -1.56 9.51
N PHE A 130 3.95 -2.51 8.92
CA PHE A 130 2.49 -2.59 8.96
C PHE A 130 1.98 -3.61 9.97
N ALA A 131 2.82 -4.06 10.89
CA ALA A 131 2.46 -5.02 11.91
C ALA A 131 1.25 -4.58 12.78
N PRO A 132 1.06 -3.30 13.13
CA PRO A 132 -0.13 -2.88 13.85
C PRO A 132 -1.45 -3.19 13.13
N ASP A 133 -1.48 -3.09 11.80
CA ASP A 133 -2.66 -3.44 11.01
C ASP A 133 -2.99 -4.93 11.10
N ILE A 134 -1.98 -5.77 11.17
CA ILE A 134 -2.14 -7.22 11.30
C ILE A 134 -2.59 -7.56 12.74
N ALA A 135 -2.04 -6.89 13.73
CA ALA A 135 -2.34 -7.13 15.14
C ALA A 135 -3.82 -6.87 15.50
N GLU A 136 -4.50 -6.04 14.74
CA GLU A 136 -5.91 -5.72 14.98
C GLU A 136 -6.85 -6.90 14.69
N PHE A 137 -6.37 -7.95 14.06
CA PHE A 137 -7.15 -9.16 13.81
C PHE A 137 -7.14 -10.14 14.96
N ASP A 138 -6.47 -9.85 16.04
CA ASP A 138 -6.40 -10.74 17.22
C ASP A 138 -7.71 -10.76 18.02
#